data_aac0c0e871544a529f962f9981d4995f
#
_entry.id   aac0c0e871544a529f962f9981d4995f
#
_cell.length_a   1.000
_cell.length_b   1.000
_cell.length_c   1.000
_cell.angle_alpha   90.00
_cell.angle_beta   90.00
_cell.angle_gamma   90.00
#
_symmetry.space_group_name_H-M   'P 1'
#
loop_
_entity.id
_entity.type
_entity.pdbx_description
1 polymer ?
#
loop_
_entity_poly.entity_id
_entity_poly.type
_entity_poly.pdbx_seq_one_letter_code
_entity_poly.pdbx_strand_id
1 'polypeptide(L)'
;YPMNPREWPKVSSDINEKYWDFVSSCQLENWHRLNYPCQLVNTVLDCPNKNLMGTIHGDIVRTGKSIFCFKPAPIPLKEGEKVFPSDEPMYEFAEHARRLERVLYIFSTLNPGLSYMQGYNEILCPLYYVLYEAISLVHNDWDLVEAVTFKCFQVLMSESRLNEFYTTADKSSIILHRLNDFTTLIKKHLPNVYSVLERFDIHPLLYCYRWFNLLFSQEHDFSTLLLIWDDLFGHFDELMDFAFYIGLGHIKEFEGQITTLNDYSKILSILQNLNDINIKNVLNTANKFWEADHSISPLEKFRNLFF
;
A
#
# COMPACT_ATOMS: atom_id res chain seq x y z
N TYR A 1 -14.51 -10.67 -2.94
CA TYR A 1 -15.60 -11.57 -2.56
C TYR A 1 -16.80 -11.36 -3.49
N PRO A 2 -17.61 -12.40 -3.79
CA PRO A 2 -18.82 -12.26 -4.58
C PRO A 2 -19.83 -11.32 -3.89
N MET A 3 -20.69 -10.66 -4.68
CA MET A 3 -21.71 -9.75 -4.13
C MET A 3 -22.72 -10.45 -3.22
N ASN A 4 -22.91 -11.76 -3.38
CA ASN A 4 -23.81 -12.54 -2.51
C ASN A 4 -23.09 -13.00 -1.23
N PRO A 5 -23.42 -12.47 -0.05
CA PRO A 5 -22.76 -12.84 1.21
C PRO A 5 -22.88 -14.32 1.57
N ARG A 6 -23.88 -15.03 1.03
CA ARG A 6 -24.06 -16.48 1.30
C ARG A 6 -22.94 -17.34 0.69
N GLU A 7 -22.18 -16.78 -0.26
CA GLU A 7 -21.05 -17.46 -0.89
C GLU A 7 -19.73 -17.23 -0.15
N TRP A 8 -19.67 -16.23 0.73
CA TRP A 8 -18.45 -15.85 1.44
C TRP A 8 -17.79 -17.00 2.24
N PRO A 9 -18.54 -17.83 2.99
CA PRO A 9 -17.91 -18.94 3.72
C PRO A 9 -17.17 -19.93 2.81
N LYS A 10 -17.76 -20.23 1.64
CA LYS A 10 -17.12 -21.11 0.65
C LYS A 10 -15.87 -20.46 0.05
N VAL A 11 -15.98 -19.20 -0.34
CA VAL A 11 -14.85 -18.44 -0.91
C VAL A 11 -13.73 -18.31 0.11
N SER A 12 -14.06 -18.05 1.39
CA SER A 12 -13.06 -17.97 2.47
C SER A 12 -12.36 -19.32 2.67
N SER A 13 -13.10 -20.43 2.65
CA SER A 13 -12.53 -21.77 2.74
C SER A 13 -11.60 -22.08 1.59
N ASP A 14 -12.01 -21.77 0.35
CA ASP A 14 -11.21 -21.99 -0.85
C ASP A 14 -9.92 -21.14 -0.85
N ILE A 15 -9.98 -19.89 -0.37
CA ILE A 15 -8.82 -19.01 -0.22
C ILE A 15 -7.86 -19.57 0.82
N ASN A 16 -8.41 -19.99 1.97
CA ASN A 16 -7.61 -20.51 3.08
C ASN A 16 -6.88 -21.79 2.66
N GLU A 17 -7.58 -22.76 2.08
CA GLU A 17 -7.01 -24.02 1.61
C GLU A 17 -5.86 -23.78 0.63
N LYS A 18 -6.08 -23.00 -0.43
CA LYS A 18 -5.07 -22.70 -1.44
C LYS A 18 -3.85 -22.00 -0.88
N TYR A 19 -4.05 -21.05 0.04
CA TYR A 19 -2.94 -20.34 0.65
C TYR A 19 -2.08 -21.28 1.49
N TRP A 20 -2.70 -22.12 2.31
CA TRP A 20 -1.97 -23.06 3.17
C TRP A 20 -1.29 -24.19 2.40
N ASP A 21 -1.80 -24.58 1.24
CA ASP A 21 -1.08 -25.46 0.31
C ASP A 21 0.24 -24.82 -0.17
N PHE A 22 0.23 -23.51 -0.49
CA PHE A 22 1.47 -22.81 -0.82
C PHE A 22 2.41 -22.70 0.37
N VAL A 23 1.90 -22.38 1.56
CA VAL A 23 2.69 -22.33 2.80
C VAL A 23 3.38 -23.69 3.05
N SER A 24 2.65 -24.79 2.92
CA SER A 24 3.17 -26.13 3.11
C SER A 24 4.23 -26.48 2.05
N SER A 25 4.01 -26.10 0.81
CA SER A 25 5.00 -26.31 -0.27
C SER A 25 6.33 -25.58 -0.01
N CYS A 26 6.27 -24.47 0.74
CA CYS A 26 7.44 -23.69 1.16
C CYS A 26 7.98 -24.07 2.54
N GLN A 27 7.38 -25.04 3.24
CA GLN A 27 7.77 -25.50 4.59
C GLN A 27 7.75 -24.35 5.64
N LEU A 28 6.72 -23.49 5.57
CA LEU A 28 6.60 -22.31 6.43
C LEU A 28 5.40 -22.37 7.40
N GLU A 29 4.78 -23.53 7.63
CA GLU A 29 3.57 -23.68 8.43
C GLU A 29 3.73 -23.13 9.86
N ASN A 30 4.91 -23.30 10.43
CA ASN A 30 5.22 -22.87 11.78
C ASN A 30 5.99 -21.54 11.86
N TRP A 31 6.14 -20.82 10.74
CA TRP A 31 6.95 -19.62 10.67
C TRP A 31 6.54 -18.52 11.66
N HIS A 32 5.23 -18.37 11.93
CA HIS A 32 4.70 -17.38 12.87
C HIS A 32 4.91 -17.75 14.33
N ARG A 33 5.21 -19.04 14.65
CA ARG A 33 5.37 -19.48 16.02
C ARG A 33 6.73 -19.04 16.54
N LEU A 34 6.69 -18.21 17.58
CA LEU A 34 7.91 -17.73 18.26
C LEU A 34 8.05 -18.48 19.60
N ASN A 35 9.24 -19.02 19.83
CA ASN A 35 9.57 -19.58 21.14
C ASN A 35 9.88 -18.48 22.16
N TYR A 36 10.43 -17.35 21.65
CA TYR A 36 10.78 -16.16 22.45
C TYR A 36 10.39 -14.91 21.66
N PRO A 37 9.92 -13.87 22.34
CA PRO A 37 9.62 -12.59 21.69
C PRO A 37 10.81 -11.99 20.91
N CYS A 38 12.02 -12.09 21.46
CA CYS A 38 13.24 -11.57 20.82
C CYS A 38 13.71 -12.35 19.57
N GLN A 39 13.10 -13.48 19.25
CA GLN A 39 13.46 -14.24 18.04
C GLN A 39 13.20 -13.49 16.73
N LEU A 40 12.33 -12.49 16.73
CA LEU A 40 12.12 -11.67 15.55
C LEU A 40 13.42 -10.99 15.08
N VAL A 41 14.28 -10.59 16.02
CA VAL A 41 15.50 -9.82 15.73
C VAL A 41 16.64 -10.70 15.22
N ASN A 42 16.65 -11.99 15.56
CA ASN A 42 17.88 -12.82 15.42
C ASN A 42 17.78 -13.97 14.41
N THR A 43 16.66 -14.17 13.72
CA THR A 43 16.50 -15.42 13.00
C THR A 43 15.90 -15.28 11.60
N VAL A 44 16.76 -15.01 10.64
CA VAL A 44 16.54 -15.45 9.25
C VAL A 44 16.83 -16.95 9.25
N LEU A 45 15.81 -17.81 9.53
CA LEU A 45 16.12 -19.17 9.86
C LEU A 45 15.85 -20.19 8.77
N ASP A 46 15.06 -21.11 8.95
CA ASP A 46 15.00 -22.35 8.21
C ASP A 46 13.98 -22.29 7.07
N CYS A 47 14.08 -21.29 6.17
CA CYS A 47 13.30 -21.23 4.95
C CYS A 47 14.16 -21.60 3.73
N PRO A 48 13.54 -22.10 2.63
CA PRO A 48 14.26 -22.51 1.43
C PRO A 48 15.10 -21.42 0.78
N ASN A 49 14.63 -20.15 0.79
CA ASN A 49 15.37 -19.02 0.27
C ASN A 49 15.67 -17.99 1.39
N LYS A 50 16.81 -18.19 2.06
CA LYS A 50 17.26 -17.33 3.18
C LYS A 50 17.51 -15.88 2.77
N ASN A 51 18.01 -15.65 1.56
CA ASN A 51 18.31 -14.30 1.07
C ASN A 51 17.01 -13.51 0.88
N LEU A 52 16.01 -14.11 0.25
CA LEU A 52 14.70 -13.50 0.06
C LEU A 52 14.06 -13.18 1.42
N MET A 53 14.01 -14.15 2.33
CA MET A 53 13.44 -13.96 3.65
C MET A 53 14.19 -12.90 4.46
N GLY A 54 15.52 -12.85 4.36
CA GLY A 54 16.35 -11.84 5.03
C GLY A 54 16.03 -10.42 4.56
N THR A 55 15.79 -10.23 3.28
CA THR A 55 15.38 -8.93 2.72
C THR A 55 14.01 -8.53 3.22
N ILE A 56 13.02 -9.44 3.17
CA ILE A 56 11.66 -9.22 3.65
C ILE A 56 11.68 -8.88 5.15
N HIS A 57 12.39 -9.69 5.96
CA HIS A 57 12.54 -9.47 7.39
C HIS A 57 13.09 -8.08 7.71
N GLY A 58 14.14 -7.67 7.01
CA GLY A 58 14.74 -6.34 7.20
C GLY A 58 13.76 -5.18 6.97
N ASP A 59 12.79 -5.33 6.06
CA ASP A 59 11.76 -4.33 5.82
C ASP A 59 10.62 -4.42 6.84
N ILE A 60 10.12 -5.61 7.15
CA ILE A 60 9.04 -5.81 8.14
C ILE A 60 9.42 -5.28 9.52
N VAL A 61 10.63 -5.53 9.99
CA VAL A 61 11.12 -5.02 11.30
C VAL A 61 11.07 -3.49 11.37
N ARG A 62 11.20 -2.79 10.23
CA ARG A 62 11.10 -1.33 10.17
C ARG A 62 9.66 -0.83 10.07
N THR A 63 8.78 -1.58 9.44
CA THR A 63 7.37 -1.20 9.21
C THR A 63 6.57 -1.10 10.51
N GLY A 64 6.70 -2.06 11.39
CA GLY A 64 5.94 -2.11 12.64
C GLY A 64 6.10 -0.92 13.58
N LYS A 65 7.16 -0.12 13.42
CA LYS A 65 7.42 1.06 14.25
C LYS A 65 6.50 2.24 13.95
N SER A 66 5.92 2.30 12.75
CA SER A 66 5.03 3.39 12.31
C SER A 66 3.54 3.05 12.51
N ILE A 67 3.20 1.82 12.86
CA ILE A 67 1.81 1.37 13.00
C ILE A 67 1.44 1.31 14.47
N PHE A 68 0.77 2.37 14.93
CA PHE A 68 0.30 2.51 16.33
C PHE A 68 -0.69 1.44 16.80
N CYS A 69 -1.22 0.64 15.90
CA CYS A 69 -2.25 -0.34 16.17
C CYS A 69 -1.72 -1.65 16.74
N PHE A 70 -0.45 -1.93 16.56
CA PHE A 70 0.22 -3.06 17.18
C PHE A 70 0.86 -2.62 18.50
N LYS A 71 0.01 -2.23 19.47
CA LYS A 71 0.49 -1.89 20.82
C LYS A 71 0.95 -3.15 21.53
N PRO A 72 2.17 -3.13 22.11
CA PRO A 72 2.65 -4.28 22.86
C PRO A 72 1.74 -4.57 24.06
N ALA A 73 1.16 -5.76 24.09
CA ALA A 73 0.60 -6.29 25.32
C ALA A 73 1.74 -6.70 26.26
N PRO A 74 1.62 -6.52 27.58
CA PRO A 74 2.62 -7.00 28.51
C PRO A 74 2.68 -8.53 28.41
N ILE A 75 3.72 -9.05 27.80
CA ILE A 75 3.97 -10.49 27.72
C ILE A 75 4.51 -10.96 29.07
N PRO A 76 3.91 -11.97 29.67
CA PRO A 76 4.46 -12.56 30.87
C PRO A 76 5.86 -13.13 30.59
N LEU A 77 6.88 -12.51 31.18
CA LEU A 77 8.25 -13.02 31.13
C LEU A 77 8.38 -14.28 31.96
N LYS A 78 9.14 -15.22 31.47
CA LYS A 78 9.60 -16.32 32.31
C LYS A 78 10.57 -15.79 33.35
N GLU A 79 10.55 -16.39 34.55
CA GLU A 79 11.41 -15.99 35.64
C GLU A 79 12.89 -16.04 35.19
N GLY A 80 13.58 -14.89 35.25
CA GLY A 80 14.97 -14.73 34.81
C GLY A 80 15.18 -14.21 33.38
N GLU A 81 14.15 -14.02 32.58
CA GLU A 81 14.27 -13.36 31.27
C GLU A 81 14.43 -11.85 31.44
N LYS A 82 15.45 -11.29 30.76
CA LYS A 82 15.63 -9.83 30.65
C LYS A 82 15.08 -9.34 29.33
N VAL A 83 14.13 -8.41 29.40
CA VAL A 83 13.68 -7.68 28.22
C VAL A 83 14.60 -6.51 28.02
N PHE A 84 15.11 -6.36 26.79
CA PHE A 84 15.80 -5.13 26.42
C PHE A 84 14.76 -4.09 26.04
N PRO A 85 14.87 -2.83 26.51
CA PRO A 85 13.91 -1.77 26.19
C PRO A 85 13.69 -1.54 24.70
N SER A 86 14.67 -1.88 23.85
CA SER A 86 14.58 -1.83 22.39
C SER A 86 13.64 -2.90 21.80
N ASP A 87 13.34 -3.95 22.54
CA ASP A 87 12.58 -5.10 22.06
C ASP A 87 11.11 -5.04 22.51
N GLU A 88 10.82 -4.28 23.58
CA GLU A 88 9.47 -4.15 24.17
C GLU A 88 8.37 -3.77 23.16
N PRO A 89 8.58 -2.80 22.23
CA PRO A 89 7.54 -2.40 21.28
C PRO A 89 7.18 -3.47 20.24
N MET A 90 7.97 -4.52 20.11
CA MET A 90 7.83 -5.52 19.04
C MET A 90 7.15 -6.82 19.49
N TYR A 91 6.93 -6.99 20.77
CA TYR A 91 6.45 -8.28 21.29
C TYR A 91 5.04 -8.65 20.85
N GLU A 92 4.09 -7.72 20.92
CA GLU A 92 2.74 -7.97 20.46
C GLU A 92 2.64 -8.12 18.96
N PHE A 93 3.49 -7.39 18.25
CA PHE A 93 3.54 -7.43 16.79
C PHE A 93 4.35 -8.62 16.24
N ALA A 94 5.13 -9.31 17.05
CA ALA A 94 6.10 -10.30 16.59
C ALA A 94 5.48 -11.45 15.78
N GLU A 95 4.37 -12.04 16.24
CA GLU A 95 3.67 -13.09 15.49
C GLU A 95 3.03 -12.55 14.20
N HIS A 96 2.44 -11.37 14.27
CA HIS A 96 1.83 -10.71 13.11
C HIS A 96 2.89 -10.31 12.08
N ALA A 97 4.06 -9.82 12.53
CA ALA A 97 5.19 -9.56 11.65
C ALA A 97 5.64 -10.82 10.89
N ARG A 98 5.69 -11.98 11.58
CA ARG A 98 6.00 -13.26 10.94
C ARG A 98 4.94 -13.69 9.92
N ARG A 99 3.68 -13.41 10.18
CA ARG A 99 2.60 -13.65 9.21
C ARG A 99 2.77 -12.77 7.97
N LEU A 100 3.11 -11.50 8.14
CA LEU A 100 3.41 -10.60 7.02
C LEU A 100 4.64 -11.05 6.21
N GLU A 101 5.71 -11.48 6.88
CA GLU A 101 6.89 -12.05 6.22
C GLU A 101 6.51 -13.26 5.35
N ARG A 102 5.69 -14.17 5.88
CA ARG A 102 5.26 -15.35 5.16
C ARG A 102 4.41 -15.00 3.93
N VAL A 103 3.46 -14.07 4.07
CA VAL A 103 2.66 -13.58 2.95
C VAL A 103 3.55 -13.03 1.82
N LEU A 104 4.51 -12.17 2.16
CA LEU A 104 5.44 -11.59 1.17
C LEU A 104 6.36 -12.63 0.54
N TYR A 105 6.82 -13.59 1.34
CA TYR A 105 7.66 -14.68 0.83
C TYR A 105 6.90 -15.55 -0.17
N ILE A 106 5.68 -16.00 0.19
CA ILE A 106 4.84 -16.82 -0.69
C ILE A 106 4.51 -16.04 -1.96
N PHE A 107 4.09 -14.77 -1.85
CA PHE A 107 3.82 -13.93 -3.02
C PHE A 107 5.03 -13.84 -3.96
N SER A 108 6.20 -13.57 -3.41
CA SER A 108 7.43 -13.41 -4.20
C SER A 108 7.89 -14.71 -4.84
N THR A 109 7.67 -15.84 -4.16
CA THR A 109 8.00 -17.17 -4.68
C THR A 109 7.07 -17.57 -5.85
N LEU A 110 5.78 -17.24 -5.73
CA LEU A 110 4.80 -17.53 -6.79
C LEU A 110 4.89 -16.56 -7.98
N ASN A 111 5.49 -15.39 -7.79
CA ASN A 111 5.59 -14.34 -8.80
C ASN A 111 7.07 -13.96 -9.08
N PRO A 112 7.90 -14.85 -9.64
CA PRO A 112 9.34 -14.61 -9.81
C PRO A 112 9.65 -13.39 -10.70
N GLY A 113 8.75 -13.02 -11.61
CA GLY A 113 8.89 -11.83 -12.47
C GLY A 113 8.74 -10.51 -11.72
N LEU A 114 7.96 -10.50 -10.64
CA LEU A 114 7.83 -9.35 -9.73
C LEU A 114 8.80 -9.47 -8.57
N SER A 115 9.00 -10.70 -8.05
CA SER A 115 9.82 -10.99 -6.87
C SER A 115 9.44 -10.12 -5.66
N TYR A 116 10.29 -10.03 -4.64
CA TYR A 116 10.12 -9.08 -3.56
C TYR A 116 10.75 -7.74 -3.94
N MET A 117 9.99 -6.68 -3.77
CA MET A 117 10.45 -5.31 -3.95
C MET A 117 10.22 -4.51 -2.67
N GLN A 118 11.20 -3.69 -2.30
CA GLN A 118 11.06 -2.78 -1.17
C GLN A 118 9.82 -1.89 -1.36
N GLY A 119 8.99 -1.82 -0.33
CA GLY A 119 7.71 -1.11 -0.36
C GLY A 119 6.48 -2.03 -0.36
N TYR A 120 6.61 -3.31 -0.72
CA TYR A 120 5.50 -4.26 -0.61
C TYR A 120 4.98 -4.38 0.83
N ASN A 121 5.86 -4.29 1.81
CA ASN A 121 5.55 -4.25 3.23
C ASN A 121 4.61 -3.08 3.59
N GLU A 122 4.83 -1.89 3.01
CA GLU A 122 4.03 -0.70 3.24
C GLU A 122 2.61 -0.82 2.63
N ILE A 123 2.49 -1.55 1.53
CA ILE A 123 1.21 -1.86 0.88
C ILE A 123 0.47 -2.99 1.63
N LEU A 124 1.20 -4.02 2.05
CA LEU A 124 0.60 -5.18 2.72
C LEU A 124 0.06 -4.83 4.10
N CYS A 125 0.77 -4.00 4.84
CA CYS A 125 0.49 -3.73 6.24
C CYS A 125 -0.90 -3.11 6.48
N PRO A 126 -1.37 -2.10 5.74
CA PRO A 126 -2.74 -1.59 5.88
C PRO A 126 -3.81 -2.63 5.56
N LEU A 127 -3.61 -3.48 4.55
CA LEU A 127 -4.53 -4.57 4.23
C LEU A 127 -4.66 -5.56 5.39
N TYR A 128 -3.52 -5.95 5.95
CA TYR A 128 -3.50 -6.85 7.10
C TYR A 128 -4.17 -6.22 8.33
N TYR A 129 -3.91 -4.94 8.58
CA TYR A 129 -4.47 -4.24 9.73
C TYR A 129 -6.00 -4.19 9.71
N VAL A 130 -6.60 -3.86 8.58
CA VAL A 130 -8.07 -3.83 8.45
C VAL A 130 -8.68 -5.20 8.79
N LEU A 131 -8.05 -6.28 8.32
CA LEU A 131 -8.49 -7.65 8.62
C LEU A 131 -8.17 -8.06 10.05
N TYR A 132 -7.07 -7.56 10.63
CA TYR A 132 -6.72 -7.71 12.03
C TYR A 132 -7.80 -7.12 12.95
N GLU A 133 -8.23 -5.90 12.70
CA GLU A 133 -9.32 -5.24 13.44
C GLU A 133 -10.67 -5.98 13.27
N ALA A 134 -10.86 -6.59 12.12
CA ALA A 134 -12.06 -7.35 11.79
C ALA A 134 -12.00 -8.83 12.25
N ILE A 135 -11.00 -9.23 13.06
CA ILE A 135 -10.76 -10.63 13.44
C ILE A 135 -11.99 -11.32 14.06
N SER A 136 -12.81 -10.58 14.82
CA SER A 136 -14.04 -11.09 15.42
C SER A 136 -15.08 -11.51 14.38
N LEU A 137 -15.05 -10.93 13.18
CA LEU A 137 -15.96 -11.26 12.07
C LEU A 137 -15.58 -12.58 11.39
N VAL A 138 -14.34 -13.04 11.58
CA VAL A 138 -13.82 -14.31 11.05
C VAL A 138 -13.55 -15.33 12.17
N HIS A 139 -14.34 -15.28 13.23
CA HIS A 139 -14.29 -16.24 14.35
C HIS A 139 -12.94 -16.33 15.07
N ASN A 140 -12.15 -15.23 15.07
CA ASN A 140 -10.81 -15.16 15.62
C ASN A 140 -9.81 -16.13 14.96
N ASP A 141 -10.00 -16.41 13.67
CA ASP A 141 -9.13 -17.27 12.88
C ASP A 141 -8.01 -16.45 12.21
N TRP A 142 -6.85 -16.44 12.84
CA TRP A 142 -5.66 -15.73 12.34
C TRP A 142 -5.10 -16.33 11.04
N ASP A 143 -5.30 -17.60 10.81
CA ASP A 143 -4.84 -18.27 9.62
C ASP A 143 -5.69 -17.86 8.41
N LEU A 144 -6.98 -17.66 8.63
CA LEU A 144 -7.89 -17.11 7.64
C LEU A 144 -7.57 -15.61 7.36
N VAL A 145 -7.29 -14.80 8.40
CA VAL A 145 -6.87 -13.39 8.23
C VAL A 145 -5.65 -13.32 7.32
N GLU A 146 -4.65 -14.15 7.56
CA GLU A 146 -3.44 -14.19 6.76
C GLU A 146 -3.71 -14.60 5.31
N ALA A 147 -4.49 -15.65 5.10
CA ALA A 147 -4.85 -16.14 3.77
C ALA A 147 -5.64 -15.10 2.95
N VAL A 148 -6.59 -14.41 3.59
CA VAL A 148 -7.36 -13.33 2.94
C VAL A 148 -6.48 -12.13 2.64
N THR A 149 -5.57 -11.77 3.55
CA THR A 149 -4.58 -10.70 3.32
C THR A 149 -3.72 -11.00 2.09
N PHE A 150 -3.20 -12.23 2.00
CA PHE A 150 -2.45 -12.68 0.82
C PHE A 150 -3.28 -12.52 -0.45
N LYS A 151 -4.54 -12.96 -0.44
CA LYS A 151 -5.41 -12.84 -1.61
C LYS A 151 -5.70 -11.39 -1.99
N CYS A 152 -5.98 -10.52 -1.03
CA CYS A 152 -6.18 -9.09 -1.27
C CYS A 152 -4.92 -8.45 -1.88
N PHE A 153 -3.75 -8.73 -1.32
CA PHE A 153 -2.47 -8.24 -1.83
C PHE A 153 -2.19 -8.76 -3.26
N GLN A 154 -2.44 -10.05 -3.50
CA GLN A 154 -2.29 -10.65 -4.83
C GLN A 154 -3.17 -9.94 -5.87
N VAL A 155 -4.46 -9.73 -5.56
CA VAL A 155 -5.41 -9.05 -6.46
C VAL A 155 -4.98 -7.61 -6.69
N LEU A 156 -4.61 -6.89 -5.63
CA LEU A 156 -4.13 -5.51 -5.76
C LEU A 156 -2.92 -5.44 -6.70
N MET A 157 -1.94 -6.32 -6.53
CA MET A 157 -0.74 -6.32 -7.36
C MET A 157 -0.99 -6.78 -8.80
N SER A 158 -1.98 -7.66 -9.06
CA SER A 158 -2.23 -8.22 -10.39
C SER A 158 -3.24 -7.44 -11.23
N GLU A 159 -4.23 -6.80 -10.59
CA GLU A 159 -5.40 -6.26 -11.29
C GLU A 159 -5.48 -4.72 -11.29
N SER A 160 -4.82 -4.04 -10.34
CA SER A 160 -4.89 -2.59 -10.21
C SER A 160 -3.87 -1.80 -11.06
N ARG A 161 -3.01 -2.48 -11.82
CA ARG A 161 -1.86 -1.90 -12.54
C ARG A 161 -0.75 -1.33 -11.63
N LEU A 162 -0.84 -1.52 -10.32
CA LEU A 162 0.20 -1.11 -9.36
C LEU A 162 1.54 -1.79 -9.67
N ASN A 163 1.51 -3.02 -10.19
CA ASN A 163 2.69 -3.76 -10.60
C ASN A 163 3.53 -3.06 -11.68
N GLU A 164 2.98 -2.11 -12.45
CA GLU A 164 3.72 -1.30 -13.42
C GLU A 164 4.84 -0.49 -12.76
N PHE A 165 4.67 -0.09 -11.49
CA PHE A 165 5.68 0.61 -10.70
C PHE A 165 6.75 -0.31 -10.11
N TYR A 166 6.55 -1.64 -10.18
CA TYR A 166 7.41 -2.66 -9.58
C TYR A 166 8.03 -3.64 -10.58
N THR A 167 7.69 -3.53 -11.86
CA THR A 167 8.27 -4.43 -12.89
C THR A 167 9.78 -4.28 -13.02
N THR A 168 10.47 -5.40 -13.23
CA THR A 168 11.92 -5.43 -13.44
C THR A 168 12.33 -5.18 -14.88
N ALA A 169 11.40 -5.37 -15.83
CA ALA A 169 11.63 -5.12 -17.26
C ALA A 169 11.49 -3.64 -17.56
N ASP A 170 12.55 -3.00 -18.06
CA ASP A 170 12.62 -1.58 -18.49
C ASP A 170 11.81 -0.59 -17.60
N LYS A 171 12.09 -0.62 -16.28
CA LYS A 171 11.43 0.23 -15.30
C LYS A 171 11.37 1.70 -15.67
N SER A 172 12.42 2.19 -16.31
CA SER A 172 12.55 3.62 -16.59
C SER A 172 11.51 4.09 -17.60
N SER A 173 11.22 3.34 -18.66
CA SER A 173 10.29 3.78 -19.69
C SER A 173 8.84 3.74 -19.23
N ILE A 174 8.40 2.68 -18.54
CA ILE A 174 7.02 2.56 -18.04
C ILE A 174 6.73 3.61 -16.98
N ILE A 175 7.61 3.74 -15.98
CA ILE A 175 7.45 4.73 -14.90
C ILE A 175 7.44 6.15 -15.47
N LEU A 176 8.38 6.49 -16.37
CA LEU A 176 8.42 7.81 -17.00
C LEU A 176 7.16 8.09 -17.83
N HIS A 177 6.62 7.07 -18.52
CA HIS A 177 5.38 7.23 -19.26
C HIS A 177 4.22 7.55 -18.32
N ARG A 178 4.05 6.79 -17.25
CA ARG A 178 3.00 7.04 -16.24
C ARG A 178 3.15 8.42 -15.57
N LEU A 179 4.37 8.84 -15.27
CA LEU A 179 4.61 10.18 -14.72
C LEU A 179 4.36 11.31 -15.74
N ASN A 180 4.53 11.04 -17.02
CA ASN A 180 4.14 11.97 -18.09
C ASN A 180 2.61 12.09 -18.21
N ASP A 181 1.86 10.98 -18.02
CA ASP A 181 0.40 11.03 -17.94
C ASP A 181 -0.04 11.94 -16.79
N PHE A 182 0.57 11.77 -15.62
CA PHE A 182 0.31 12.65 -14.47
C PHE A 182 0.67 14.12 -14.75
N THR A 183 1.79 14.39 -15.42
CA THR A 183 2.18 15.75 -15.84
C THR A 183 1.12 16.36 -16.76
N THR A 184 0.57 15.57 -17.67
CA THR A 184 -0.50 16.01 -18.58
C THR A 184 -1.77 16.41 -17.81
N LEU A 185 -2.10 15.65 -16.76
CA LEU A 185 -3.22 15.99 -15.88
C LEU A 185 -2.94 17.28 -15.07
N ILE A 186 -1.72 17.48 -14.56
CA ILE A 186 -1.33 18.75 -13.91
C ILE A 186 -1.51 19.92 -14.87
N LYS A 187 -1.02 19.77 -16.11
CA LYS A 187 -1.16 20.83 -17.15
C LYS A 187 -2.63 21.16 -17.43
N LYS A 188 -3.48 20.15 -17.45
CA LYS A 188 -4.93 20.30 -17.74
C LYS A 188 -5.67 20.99 -16.59
N HIS A 189 -5.48 20.51 -15.36
CA HIS A 189 -6.30 20.92 -14.20
C HIS A 189 -5.67 22.04 -13.37
N LEU A 190 -4.34 22.16 -13.38
CA LEU A 190 -3.56 23.08 -12.56
C LEU A 190 -2.51 23.83 -13.41
N PRO A 191 -2.93 24.56 -14.47
CA PRO A 191 -2.00 25.16 -15.44
C PRO A 191 -1.01 26.16 -14.83
N ASN A 192 -1.40 26.87 -13.76
CA ASN A 192 -0.50 27.80 -13.07
C ASN A 192 0.61 27.04 -12.33
N VAL A 193 0.29 25.92 -11.67
CA VAL A 193 1.29 25.06 -11.03
C VAL A 193 2.19 24.43 -12.09
N TYR A 194 1.62 23.91 -13.18
CA TYR A 194 2.39 23.36 -14.29
C TYR A 194 3.45 24.35 -14.79
N SER A 195 3.06 25.62 -15.01
CA SER A 195 3.98 26.66 -15.48
C SER A 195 5.14 26.93 -14.50
N VAL A 196 4.89 26.78 -13.19
CA VAL A 196 5.94 26.88 -12.16
C VAL A 196 6.87 25.69 -12.20
N LEU A 197 6.32 24.47 -12.24
CA LEU A 197 7.12 23.24 -12.31
C LEU A 197 7.99 23.20 -13.57
N GLU A 198 7.45 23.60 -14.70
CA GLU A 198 8.17 23.71 -15.98
C GLU A 198 9.30 24.74 -15.89
N ARG A 199 9.01 25.95 -15.36
CA ARG A 199 10.01 27.02 -15.20
C ARG A 199 11.23 26.61 -14.36
N PHE A 200 11.03 25.79 -13.33
CA PHE A 200 12.08 25.33 -12.44
C PHE A 200 12.61 23.93 -12.80
N ASP A 201 12.15 23.33 -13.90
CA ASP A 201 12.51 21.97 -14.32
C ASP A 201 12.32 20.92 -13.20
N ILE A 202 11.19 21.02 -12.47
CA ILE A 202 10.85 20.09 -11.40
C ILE A 202 10.14 18.87 -11.98
N HIS A 203 10.90 17.81 -12.20
CA HIS A 203 10.37 16.57 -12.77
C HIS A 203 9.55 15.78 -11.73
N PRO A 204 8.39 15.19 -12.09
CA PRO A 204 7.52 14.40 -11.18
C PRO A 204 8.24 13.28 -10.44
N LEU A 205 9.24 12.65 -11.03
CA LEU A 205 10.05 11.62 -10.40
C LEU A 205 10.66 12.06 -9.05
N LEU A 206 10.92 13.38 -8.89
CA LEU A 206 11.55 13.92 -7.68
C LEU A 206 10.63 13.99 -6.48
N TYR A 207 9.30 13.91 -6.67
CA TYR A 207 8.33 14.08 -5.57
C TYR A 207 7.21 13.04 -5.54
N CYS A 208 6.59 12.68 -6.67
CA CYS A 208 5.37 11.88 -6.64
C CYS A 208 5.55 10.38 -6.95
N TYR A 209 6.75 9.91 -7.31
CA TYR A 209 6.99 8.48 -7.53
C TYR A 209 6.59 7.67 -6.31
N ARG A 210 7.00 8.11 -5.10
CA ARG A 210 6.68 7.44 -3.84
C ARG A 210 5.17 7.48 -3.52
N TRP A 211 4.47 8.52 -3.92
CA TRP A 211 3.01 8.62 -3.73
C TRP A 211 2.28 7.47 -4.43
N PHE A 212 2.68 7.17 -5.64
CA PHE A 212 1.99 6.20 -6.48
C PHE A 212 2.45 4.77 -6.24
N ASN A 213 3.74 4.52 -6.13
CA ASN A 213 4.22 3.16 -5.91
C ASN A 213 3.89 2.62 -4.52
N LEU A 214 3.66 3.49 -3.53
CA LEU A 214 3.26 3.12 -2.17
C LEU A 214 1.81 3.49 -1.84
N LEU A 215 1.02 3.92 -2.82
CA LEU A 215 -0.38 4.34 -2.63
C LEU A 215 -0.54 5.28 -1.43
N PHE A 216 0.33 6.28 -1.32
CA PHE A 216 0.38 7.30 -0.26
C PHE A 216 0.67 6.77 1.16
N SER A 217 1.05 5.50 1.34
CA SER A 217 1.21 4.89 2.67
C SER A 217 2.30 5.53 3.54
N GLN A 218 3.27 6.21 2.93
CA GLN A 218 4.33 6.94 3.65
C GLN A 218 4.13 8.46 3.70
N GLU A 219 3.01 8.95 3.16
CA GLU A 219 2.76 10.40 3.08
C GLU A 219 1.86 10.90 4.21
N HIS A 220 1.09 10.02 4.83
CA HIS A 220 0.08 10.37 5.82
C HIS A 220 0.12 9.47 7.04
N ASP A 221 -0.50 9.95 8.14
CA ASP A 221 -0.82 9.07 9.25
C ASP A 221 -1.80 7.97 8.81
N PHE A 222 -1.86 6.91 9.61
CA PHE A 222 -2.58 5.71 9.24
C PHE A 222 -4.10 5.93 9.09
N SER A 223 -4.71 6.79 9.89
CA SER A 223 -6.14 7.08 9.82
C SER A 223 -6.50 7.83 8.54
N THR A 224 -5.65 8.77 8.14
CA THR A 224 -5.76 9.51 6.87
C THR A 224 -5.54 8.57 5.67
N LEU A 225 -4.56 7.68 5.77
CA LEU A 225 -4.30 6.68 4.73
C LEU A 225 -5.52 5.79 4.45
N LEU A 226 -6.23 5.33 5.50
CA LEU A 226 -7.43 4.51 5.31
C LEU A 226 -8.53 5.26 4.55
N LEU A 227 -8.71 6.57 4.80
CA LEU A 227 -9.66 7.39 4.04
C LEU A 227 -9.26 7.51 2.56
N ILE A 228 -7.97 7.65 2.28
CA ILE A 228 -7.46 7.66 0.90
C ILE A 228 -7.73 6.32 0.22
N TRP A 229 -7.49 5.21 0.93
CA TRP A 229 -7.66 3.87 0.37
C TRP A 229 -9.13 3.49 0.19
N ASP A 230 -10.04 3.97 1.03
CA ASP A 230 -11.48 3.79 0.81
C ASP A 230 -11.91 4.38 -0.53
N ASP A 231 -11.42 5.58 -0.86
CA ASP A 231 -11.72 6.24 -2.14
C ASP A 231 -11.00 5.54 -3.32
N LEU A 232 -9.74 5.15 -3.16
CA LEU A 232 -8.98 4.38 -4.15
C LEU A 232 -9.65 3.06 -4.49
N PHE A 233 -10.08 2.30 -3.49
CA PHE A 233 -10.74 1.01 -3.71
C PHE A 233 -12.17 1.16 -4.23
N GLY A 234 -12.79 2.31 -4.04
CA GLY A 234 -14.03 2.67 -4.73
C GLY A 234 -13.87 2.77 -6.26
N HIS A 235 -12.63 2.99 -6.73
CA HIS A 235 -12.26 3.08 -8.14
C HIS A 235 -11.31 1.94 -8.57
N PHE A 236 -11.51 0.73 -8.04
CA PHE A 236 -10.54 -0.36 -8.14
C PHE A 236 -10.13 -0.71 -9.58
N ASP A 237 -11.06 -0.72 -10.52
CA ASP A 237 -10.79 -1.05 -11.93
C ASP A 237 -9.86 -0.02 -12.62
N GLU A 238 -9.83 1.21 -12.11
CA GLU A 238 -9.03 2.33 -12.60
C GLU A 238 -8.16 2.93 -11.47
N LEU A 239 -7.78 2.11 -10.49
CA LEU A 239 -7.16 2.51 -9.24
C LEU A 239 -5.93 3.40 -9.44
N MET A 240 -5.00 3.01 -10.32
CA MET A 240 -3.79 3.77 -10.56
C MET A 240 -4.04 5.07 -11.32
N ASP A 241 -5.05 5.11 -12.17
CA ASP A 241 -5.45 6.33 -12.85
C ASP A 241 -6.13 7.28 -11.87
N PHE A 242 -7.01 6.77 -10.99
CA PHE A 242 -7.61 7.60 -9.93
C PHE A 242 -6.60 8.08 -8.89
N ALA A 243 -5.54 7.31 -8.60
CA ALA A 243 -4.46 7.74 -7.72
C ALA A 243 -3.80 9.05 -8.22
N PHE A 244 -3.72 9.26 -9.54
CA PHE A 244 -3.22 10.51 -10.10
C PHE A 244 -4.13 11.70 -9.76
N TYR A 245 -5.44 11.51 -9.74
CA TYR A 245 -6.38 12.57 -9.35
C TYR A 245 -6.28 12.90 -7.85
N ILE A 246 -6.01 11.89 -7.01
CA ILE A 246 -5.67 12.14 -5.60
C ILE A 246 -4.37 12.96 -5.51
N GLY A 247 -3.36 12.63 -6.32
CA GLY A 247 -2.13 13.44 -6.43
C GLY A 247 -2.41 14.88 -6.87
N LEU A 248 -3.33 15.10 -7.82
CA LEU A 248 -3.78 16.45 -8.20
C LEU A 248 -4.47 17.18 -7.05
N GLY A 249 -5.29 16.49 -6.28
CA GLY A 249 -5.93 17.03 -5.08
C GLY A 249 -4.91 17.54 -4.07
N HIS A 250 -3.83 16.79 -3.83
CA HIS A 250 -2.73 17.22 -2.96
C HIS A 250 -2.04 18.48 -3.50
N ILE A 251 -1.68 18.50 -4.78
CA ILE A 251 -1.05 19.67 -5.40
C ILE A 251 -1.96 20.88 -5.34
N LYS A 252 -3.27 20.70 -5.49
CA LYS A 252 -4.26 21.78 -5.43
C LYS A 252 -4.31 22.48 -4.08
N GLU A 253 -4.17 21.73 -2.97
CA GLU A 253 -4.11 22.32 -1.63
C GLU A 253 -2.90 23.26 -1.48
N PHE A 254 -1.81 22.99 -2.17
CA PHE A 254 -0.59 23.82 -2.15
C PHE A 254 -0.49 24.83 -3.32
N GLU A 255 -1.46 24.90 -4.23
CA GLU A 255 -1.39 25.75 -5.42
C GLU A 255 -1.03 27.19 -5.10
N GLY A 256 -1.70 27.80 -4.08
CA GLY A 256 -1.43 29.18 -3.68
C GLY A 256 0.00 29.41 -3.19
N GLN A 257 0.57 28.42 -2.50
CA GLN A 257 1.95 28.49 -2.02
C GLN A 257 2.93 28.30 -3.20
N ILE A 258 2.74 27.25 -3.99
CA ILE A 258 3.62 26.92 -5.12
C ILE A 258 3.71 28.07 -6.12
N THR A 259 2.58 28.70 -6.46
CA THR A 259 2.52 29.76 -7.48
C THR A 259 3.13 31.08 -7.03
N THR A 260 3.24 31.32 -5.72
CA THR A 260 3.84 32.54 -5.16
C THR A 260 5.35 32.42 -4.92
N LEU A 261 5.86 31.20 -4.83
CA LEU A 261 7.28 30.94 -4.58
C LEU A 261 8.12 31.11 -5.85
N ASN A 262 9.35 31.63 -5.66
CA ASN A 262 10.37 31.73 -6.69
C ASN A 262 11.67 31.05 -6.24
N ASP A 263 11.54 29.84 -5.69
CA ASP A 263 12.64 29.07 -5.09
C ASP A 263 12.41 27.59 -5.33
N TYR A 264 13.30 26.97 -6.12
CA TYR A 264 13.26 25.56 -6.47
C TYR A 264 13.18 24.64 -5.23
N SER A 265 14.06 24.87 -4.25
CA SER A 265 14.17 23.99 -3.09
C SER A 265 12.92 24.05 -2.21
N LYS A 266 12.33 25.22 -2.07
CA LYS A 266 11.10 25.39 -1.28
C LYS A 266 9.91 24.75 -1.98
N ILE A 267 9.78 24.92 -3.30
CA ILE A 267 8.70 24.29 -4.07
C ILE A 267 8.82 22.76 -3.98
N LEU A 268 10.03 22.23 -4.20
CA LEU A 268 10.26 20.79 -4.11
C LEU A 268 9.98 20.24 -2.69
N SER A 269 10.38 20.98 -1.65
CA SER A 269 10.12 20.60 -0.26
C SER A 269 8.63 20.52 0.06
N ILE A 270 7.80 21.43 -0.46
CA ILE A 270 6.34 21.38 -0.31
C ILE A 270 5.79 20.10 -0.96
N LEU A 271 6.22 19.80 -2.18
CA LEU A 271 5.76 18.63 -2.92
C LEU A 271 6.24 17.29 -2.32
N GLN A 272 7.36 17.29 -1.61
CA GLN A 272 7.90 16.10 -0.92
C GLN A 272 7.34 15.90 0.48
N ASN A 273 6.52 16.84 0.98
CA ASN A 273 6.00 16.80 2.34
C ASN A 273 4.52 17.21 2.35
N LEU A 274 3.65 16.22 2.33
CA LEU A 274 2.18 16.37 2.24
C LEU A 274 1.51 16.53 3.62
N ASN A 275 2.25 17.03 4.63
CA ASN A 275 1.69 17.26 5.96
C ASN A 275 0.74 18.48 5.98
N ASP A 276 -0.07 18.53 7.01
CA ASP A 276 -0.95 19.67 7.36
C ASP A 276 -1.98 20.04 6.27
N ILE A 277 -2.49 19.05 5.54
CA ILE A 277 -3.53 19.24 4.54
C ILE A 277 -4.90 18.71 5.00
N ASN A 278 -5.95 19.30 4.45
CA ASN A 278 -7.29 18.78 4.65
C ASN A 278 -7.59 17.66 3.65
N ILE A 279 -7.46 16.40 4.10
CA ILE A 279 -7.66 15.23 3.23
C ILE A 279 -9.05 15.21 2.57
N LYS A 280 -10.09 15.71 3.23
CA LYS A 280 -11.43 15.78 2.64
C LYS A 280 -11.47 16.71 1.43
N ASN A 281 -10.73 17.82 1.47
CA ASN A 281 -10.60 18.72 0.33
C ASN A 281 -9.84 18.03 -0.81
N VAL A 282 -8.77 17.31 -0.49
CA VAL A 282 -7.99 16.53 -1.46
C VAL A 282 -8.89 15.54 -2.20
N LEU A 283 -9.63 14.69 -1.46
CA LEU A 283 -10.51 13.68 -2.03
C LEU A 283 -11.68 14.30 -2.82
N ASN A 284 -12.30 15.36 -2.29
CA ASN A 284 -13.33 16.10 -3.02
C ASN A 284 -12.82 16.70 -4.34
N THR A 285 -11.59 17.20 -4.34
CA THR A 285 -10.96 17.77 -5.54
C THR A 285 -10.64 16.67 -6.54
N ALA A 286 -10.09 15.54 -6.07
CA ALA A 286 -9.81 14.37 -6.89
C ALA A 286 -11.08 13.88 -7.61
N ASN A 287 -12.14 13.66 -6.86
CA ASN A 287 -13.43 13.21 -7.42
C ASN A 287 -14.01 14.21 -8.42
N LYS A 288 -13.98 15.51 -8.16
CA LYS A 288 -14.44 16.54 -9.10
C LYS A 288 -13.65 16.54 -10.42
N PHE A 289 -12.32 16.40 -10.35
CA PHE A 289 -11.51 16.33 -11.56
C PHE A 289 -11.73 15.04 -12.31
N TRP A 290 -11.89 13.92 -11.59
CA TRP A 290 -12.21 12.62 -12.15
C TRP A 290 -13.57 12.66 -12.89
N GLU A 291 -14.61 13.13 -12.23
CA GLU A 291 -15.93 13.28 -12.83
C GLU A 291 -15.94 14.19 -14.06
N ALA A 292 -15.18 15.30 -14.03
CA ALA A 292 -15.07 16.21 -15.15
C ALA A 292 -14.44 15.54 -16.37
N ASP A 293 -13.50 14.63 -16.17
CA ASP A 293 -12.79 13.94 -17.25
C ASP A 293 -13.51 12.68 -17.74
N HIS A 294 -14.30 12.02 -16.89
CA HIS A 294 -15.02 10.78 -17.19
C HIS A 294 -16.54 10.96 -17.33
N SER A 295 -17.06 12.20 -17.22
CA SER A 295 -18.45 12.46 -17.48
C SER A 295 -18.78 12.20 -18.95
N ILE A 296 -19.65 11.22 -19.19
CA ILE A 296 -20.23 11.00 -20.53
C ILE A 296 -20.90 12.29 -20.96
N SER A 297 -20.49 12.85 -22.08
CA SER A 297 -21.10 14.09 -22.59
C SER A 297 -22.62 13.91 -22.76
N PRO A 298 -23.44 14.96 -22.60
CA PRO A 298 -24.88 14.87 -22.82
C PRO A 298 -25.23 14.28 -24.20
N LEU A 299 -24.37 14.51 -25.20
CA LEU A 299 -24.51 13.97 -26.55
C LEU A 299 -24.25 12.45 -26.61
N GLU A 300 -23.27 11.94 -25.86
CA GLU A 300 -23.03 10.51 -25.79
C GLU A 300 -24.05 9.78 -24.91
N LYS A 301 -24.53 10.40 -23.83
CA LYS A 301 -25.71 9.88 -23.08
C LYS A 301 -26.94 9.74 -24.00
N PHE A 302 -27.18 10.71 -24.87
CA PHE A 302 -28.28 10.67 -25.83
C PHE A 302 -28.06 9.58 -26.87
N ARG A 303 -26.83 9.40 -27.35
CA ARG A 303 -26.46 8.38 -28.34
C ARG A 303 -26.62 6.95 -27.78
N ASN A 304 -26.20 6.72 -26.51
CA ASN A 304 -26.32 5.42 -25.83
C ASN A 304 -27.77 5.08 -25.41
N LEU A 305 -28.71 6.04 -25.44
CA LEU A 305 -30.14 5.82 -25.18
C LEU A 305 -30.91 5.44 -26.44
N PHE A 306 -30.34 5.68 -27.63
CA PHE A 306 -31.07 5.52 -28.90
C PHE A 306 -30.38 4.61 -29.94
N PHE A 307 -29.20 4.10 -29.64
CA PHE A 307 -28.42 3.16 -30.44
C PHE A 307 -27.78 2.07 -29.54
#